data_aa7b23140c26d72eef18ee8c0002be96
#
_entry.id   aa7b23140c26d72eef18ee8c0002be96
#
_cell.length_a   1.000
_cell.length_b   1.000
_cell.length_c   1.000
_cell.angle_alpha   90.00
_cell.angle_beta   90.00
_cell.angle_gamma   90.00
#
_symmetry.space_group_name_H-M   'P 1'
#
loop_
_entity.id
_entity.type
_entity.pdbx_description
1 polymer ?
#
loop_
_entity_poly.entity_id
_entity_poly.type
_entity_poly.pdbx_seq_one_letter_code
_entity_poly.pdbx_strand_id
1 'polypeptide(L)'
;MIKDISVSLRWNTAIRHTYKEQELFGKEEKMYTFDSRVRYSEIDHTGNMTLPALINYFQDCSTIQSEDIGLGTEVLKAKKKAWILSYWQIVIERLPALGERITAGTFATEFKGLYGNRNFVLDDARGNRLAYANSVWVFMDMEKGRPARPEPEDVLPYGSEPALEMEYEDRKIRLPENLEEKPSFPVRKYHIDTNEHVNNCQYVQMALEVLPEETRVRQIRVEYKKSAVLGDVIFPKVAREENRIVTELCDENGKPYAVIEIK
;
A
#
# COMPACT_ATOMS: atom_id res chain seq x y z
N MET A 1 45.93 8.12 16.74
CA MET A 1 45.31 6.96 16.13
C MET A 1 44.68 6.02 17.17
N ILE A 2 43.92 6.52 18.19
CA ILE A 2 43.30 5.73 19.27
C ILE A 2 41.91 6.33 19.68
N LYS A 3 41.23 7.07 18.82
CA LYS A 3 39.89 7.66 19.15
C LYS A 3 38.71 7.03 18.47
N ASP A 4 38.86 6.18 17.45
CA ASP A 4 37.73 5.63 16.68
C ASP A 4 37.23 4.26 17.13
N ILE A 5 37.94 3.57 18.03
CA ILE A 5 37.54 2.22 18.50
C ILE A 5 36.48 2.28 19.62
N SER A 6 36.43 3.40 20.39
CA SER A 6 35.51 3.50 21.52
C SER A 6 34.06 3.84 21.15
N VAL A 7 33.82 4.46 19.98
CA VAL A 7 32.49 4.82 19.50
C VAL A 7 31.79 3.60 18.96
N SER A 8 32.46 2.76 18.15
CA SER A 8 31.93 1.53 17.58
C SER A 8 31.52 0.50 18.64
N LEU A 9 32.28 0.41 19.75
CA LEU A 9 31.92 -0.50 20.85
C LEU A 9 30.73 -0.02 21.69
N ARG A 10 30.49 1.28 21.81
CA ARG A 10 29.31 1.83 22.51
C ARG A 10 28.00 1.64 21.72
N TRP A 11 28.06 1.75 20.41
CA TRP A 11 26.90 1.48 19.55
C TRP A 11 26.51 0.00 19.57
N ASN A 12 27.47 -0.91 19.47
CA ASN A 12 27.20 -2.35 19.55
C ASN A 12 26.65 -2.79 20.93
N THR A 13 27.06 -2.12 22.02
CA THR A 13 26.57 -2.43 23.37
C THR A 13 25.16 -1.88 23.60
N ALA A 14 24.83 -0.70 23.06
CA ALA A 14 23.49 -0.12 23.14
C ALA A 14 22.47 -0.98 22.33
N ILE A 15 22.83 -1.39 21.12
CA ILE A 15 22.00 -2.28 20.29
C ILE A 15 21.80 -3.65 20.99
N ARG A 16 22.84 -4.24 21.58
CA ARG A 16 22.72 -5.50 22.33
C ARG A 16 21.91 -5.37 23.62
N HIS A 17 21.92 -4.18 24.26
CA HIS A 17 21.06 -3.94 25.44
C HIS A 17 19.60 -3.80 25.06
N THR A 18 19.29 -3.10 23.97
CA THR A 18 17.94 -2.95 23.45
C THR A 18 17.35 -4.31 23.00
N TYR A 19 18.15 -5.16 22.36
CA TYR A 19 17.71 -6.52 21.99
C TYR A 19 17.53 -7.44 23.21
N LYS A 20 18.34 -7.31 24.28
CA LYS A 20 18.19 -8.08 25.51
C LYS A 20 17.02 -7.65 26.38
N GLU A 21 16.68 -6.37 26.39
CA GLU A 21 15.50 -5.86 27.07
C GLU A 21 14.20 -6.26 26.36
N GLN A 22 14.19 -6.37 25.04
CA GLN A 22 13.06 -6.89 24.28
C GLN A 22 12.82 -8.39 24.46
N GLU A 23 13.83 -9.19 24.83
CA GLU A 23 13.67 -10.60 25.17
C GLU A 23 13.15 -10.81 26.61
N LEU A 24 13.29 -9.84 27.51
CA LEU A 24 12.87 -9.94 28.93
C LEU A 24 11.46 -9.42 29.21
N PHE A 25 10.90 -8.57 28.36
CA PHE A 25 9.49 -8.20 28.37
C PHE A 25 8.82 -8.92 27.22
N GLY A 26 7.99 -9.93 27.53
CA GLY A 26 7.27 -10.72 26.53
C GLY A 26 6.74 -9.79 25.43
N LYS A 27 7.13 -10.07 24.19
CA LYS A 27 6.72 -9.32 23.00
C LYS A 27 5.20 -9.24 22.97
N GLU A 28 4.62 -8.13 23.44
CA GLU A 28 3.39 -7.64 22.82
C GLU A 28 3.80 -7.21 21.40
N GLU A 29 3.59 -8.09 20.44
CA GLU A 29 3.73 -7.77 19.03
C GLU A 29 2.72 -6.66 18.73
N LYS A 30 3.19 -5.43 18.66
CA LYS A 30 2.33 -4.26 18.46
C LYS A 30 2.32 -3.90 16.99
N MET A 31 1.10 -3.90 16.42
CA MET A 31 0.82 -3.23 15.16
C MET A 31 1.52 -1.87 15.12
N TYR A 32 2.27 -1.59 14.07
CA TYR A 32 2.86 -0.27 13.86
C TYR A 32 1.75 0.74 13.57
N THR A 33 1.77 1.88 14.27
CA THR A 33 0.73 2.90 14.12
C THR A 33 1.32 4.30 14.08
N PHE A 34 0.62 5.22 13.42
CA PHE A 34 0.84 6.65 13.56
C PHE A 34 -0.49 7.41 13.64
N ASP A 35 -0.49 8.46 14.44
CA ASP A 35 -1.64 9.33 14.61
C ASP A 35 -1.62 10.49 13.62
N SER A 36 -2.81 10.88 13.15
CA SER A 36 -2.96 12.01 12.26
C SER A 36 -4.31 12.71 12.47
N ARG A 37 -4.55 13.71 11.67
CA ARG A 37 -5.83 14.41 11.55
C ARG A 37 -6.13 14.62 10.07
N VAL A 38 -7.35 14.34 9.64
CA VAL A 38 -7.77 14.56 8.25
C VAL A 38 -7.58 16.02 7.86
N ARG A 39 -6.76 16.25 6.83
CA ARG A 39 -6.38 17.57 6.34
C ARG A 39 -7.31 18.05 5.23
N TYR A 40 -7.36 19.37 5.01
CA TYR A 40 -8.17 19.98 3.94
C TYR A 40 -7.78 19.46 2.54
N SER A 41 -6.52 19.15 2.31
CA SER A 41 -6.01 18.58 1.05
C SER A 41 -6.39 17.10 0.80
N GLU A 42 -7.02 16.46 1.76
CA GLU A 42 -7.35 15.02 1.73
C GLU A 42 -8.83 14.74 1.58
N ILE A 43 -9.65 15.79 1.51
CA ILE A 43 -11.10 15.71 1.44
C ILE A 43 -11.63 16.07 0.06
N ASP A 44 -12.81 15.55 -0.25
CA ASP A 44 -13.60 15.92 -1.41
C ASP A 44 -14.55 17.10 -1.12
N HIS A 45 -15.40 17.44 -2.09
CA HIS A 45 -16.41 18.51 -1.98
C HIS A 45 -17.48 18.24 -0.91
N THR A 46 -17.63 16.98 -0.45
CA THR A 46 -18.55 16.62 0.65
C THR A 46 -17.93 16.81 2.02
N GLY A 47 -16.63 17.13 2.08
CA GLY A 47 -15.87 17.30 3.32
C GLY A 47 -15.37 16.00 3.94
N ASN A 48 -15.47 14.87 3.24
CA ASN A 48 -14.99 13.57 3.67
C ASN A 48 -13.66 13.20 3.00
N MET A 49 -12.86 12.38 3.67
CA MET A 49 -11.61 11.87 3.13
C MET A 49 -11.84 11.17 1.79
N THR A 50 -10.97 11.43 0.82
CA THR A 50 -10.99 10.75 -0.48
C THR A 50 -10.40 9.34 -0.37
N LEU A 51 -10.77 8.45 -1.30
CA LEU A 51 -10.15 7.10 -1.40
C LEU A 51 -8.64 7.17 -1.66
N PRO A 52 -8.14 8.03 -2.55
CA PRO A 52 -6.69 8.21 -2.69
C PRO A 52 -6.00 8.62 -1.40
N ALA A 53 -6.60 9.49 -0.59
CA ALA A 53 -6.04 9.87 0.70
C ALA A 53 -6.00 8.70 1.69
N LEU A 54 -7.06 7.88 1.77
CA LEU A 54 -7.07 6.66 2.58
C LEU A 54 -5.94 5.70 2.17
N ILE A 55 -5.76 5.47 0.87
CA ILE A 55 -4.71 4.59 0.35
C ILE A 55 -3.32 5.16 0.68
N ASN A 56 -3.14 6.49 0.59
CA ASN A 56 -1.89 7.14 0.96
C ASN A 56 -1.58 6.93 2.45
N TYR A 57 -2.56 7.05 3.36
CA TYR A 57 -2.36 6.74 4.78
C TYR A 57 -1.85 5.32 5.00
N PHE A 58 -2.36 4.34 4.28
CA PHE A 58 -1.89 2.95 4.37
C PHE A 58 -0.48 2.79 3.79
N GLN A 59 -0.20 3.39 2.63
CA GLN A 59 1.14 3.36 2.03
C GLN A 59 2.17 4.05 2.93
N ASP A 60 1.84 5.25 3.43
CA ASP A 60 2.71 6.01 4.33
C ASP A 60 3.02 5.21 5.59
N CYS A 61 1.99 4.59 6.20
CA CYS A 61 2.16 3.77 7.41
C CYS A 61 3.16 2.63 7.19
N SER A 62 3.06 1.91 6.08
CA SER A 62 3.99 0.82 5.76
C SER A 62 5.38 1.32 5.38
N THR A 63 5.47 2.46 4.72
CA THR A 63 6.75 3.06 4.33
C THR A 63 7.51 3.56 5.55
N ILE A 64 6.82 4.31 6.44
CA ILE A 64 7.42 4.83 7.66
C ILE A 64 7.83 3.68 8.59
N GLN A 65 7.02 2.63 8.74
CA GLN A 65 7.44 1.43 9.45
C GLN A 65 8.75 0.88 8.89
N SER A 66 8.87 0.77 7.56
CA SER A 66 10.07 0.23 6.91
C SER A 66 11.30 1.11 7.20
N GLU A 67 11.16 2.44 7.20
CA GLU A 67 12.24 3.36 7.58
C GLU A 67 12.66 3.15 9.05
N ASP A 68 11.70 3.09 9.98
CA ASP A 68 11.93 2.97 11.41
C ASP A 68 12.62 1.65 11.81
N ILE A 69 12.34 0.56 11.08
CA ILE A 69 12.99 -0.75 11.30
C ILE A 69 14.30 -0.93 10.52
N GLY A 70 14.76 0.10 9.80
CA GLY A 70 16.00 0.06 9.03
C GLY A 70 15.95 -0.70 7.70
N LEU A 71 14.75 -0.91 7.16
CA LEU A 71 14.50 -1.50 5.84
C LEU A 71 13.83 -0.50 4.89
N GLY A 72 14.11 0.79 5.09
CA GLY A 72 13.56 1.87 4.29
C GLY A 72 14.03 1.88 2.85
N THR A 73 13.45 2.81 2.08
CA THR A 73 13.59 2.91 0.63
C THR A 73 15.05 2.95 0.17
N GLU A 74 15.90 3.77 0.81
CA GLU A 74 17.32 3.91 0.41
C GLU A 74 18.13 2.65 0.73
N VAL A 75 17.80 1.94 1.83
CA VAL A 75 18.46 0.68 2.20
C VAL A 75 18.13 -0.40 1.18
N LEU A 76 16.85 -0.56 0.83
CA LEU A 76 16.43 -1.53 -0.17
C LEU A 76 17.00 -1.20 -1.55
N LYS A 77 17.03 0.08 -1.93
CA LYS A 77 17.63 0.55 -3.18
C LYS A 77 19.13 0.25 -3.25
N ALA A 78 19.87 0.49 -2.16
CA ALA A 78 21.29 0.13 -2.09
C ALA A 78 21.53 -1.38 -2.23
N LYS A 79 20.61 -2.21 -1.71
CA LYS A 79 20.60 -3.67 -1.90
C LYS A 79 20.10 -4.10 -3.28
N LYS A 80 19.63 -3.18 -4.12
CA LYS A 80 18.96 -3.44 -5.41
C LYS A 80 17.73 -4.35 -5.23
N LYS A 81 16.98 -4.13 -4.16
CA LYS A 81 15.75 -4.87 -3.81
C LYS A 81 14.59 -3.89 -3.66
N ALA A 82 13.37 -4.40 -3.81
CA ALA A 82 12.15 -3.65 -3.54
C ALA A 82 11.00 -4.58 -3.18
N TRP A 83 10.09 -4.11 -2.34
CA TRP A 83 8.76 -4.66 -2.18
C TRP A 83 7.81 -3.93 -3.15
N ILE A 84 7.23 -4.66 -4.09
CA ILE A 84 6.29 -4.12 -5.09
C ILE A 84 4.89 -4.57 -4.71
N LEU A 85 4.01 -3.61 -4.51
CA LEU A 85 2.60 -3.86 -4.26
C LEU A 85 1.95 -4.50 -5.50
N SER A 86 1.30 -5.64 -5.32
CA SER A 86 0.65 -6.37 -6.41
C SER A 86 -0.87 -6.44 -6.26
N TYR A 87 -1.38 -6.24 -5.05
CA TYR A 87 -2.81 -6.35 -4.76
C TYR A 87 -3.22 -5.55 -3.53
N TRP A 88 -4.39 -4.92 -3.62
CA TRP A 88 -5.16 -4.37 -2.51
C TRP A 88 -6.56 -4.96 -2.45
N GLN A 89 -7.04 -5.16 -1.22
CA GLN A 89 -8.45 -5.25 -0.87
C GLN A 89 -8.68 -4.32 0.32
N ILE A 90 -9.48 -3.30 0.13
CA ILE A 90 -9.77 -2.27 1.14
C ILE A 90 -11.27 -2.26 1.39
N VAL A 91 -11.68 -2.44 2.63
CA VAL A 91 -13.07 -2.35 3.09
C VAL A 91 -13.24 -1.05 3.85
N ILE A 92 -14.33 -0.35 3.58
CA ILE A 92 -14.62 0.99 4.10
C ILE A 92 -15.93 0.94 4.86
N GLU A 93 -15.84 1.13 6.16
CA GLU A 93 -17.01 1.29 7.02
C GLU A 93 -17.54 2.73 6.94
N ARG A 94 -16.63 3.69 6.97
CA ARG A 94 -16.90 5.10 6.87
C ARG A 94 -15.63 5.88 6.50
N LEU A 95 -15.74 6.88 5.65
CA LEU A 95 -14.66 7.84 5.44
C LEU A 95 -14.74 8.95 6.52
N PRO A 96 -13.61 9.29 7.17
CA PRO A 96 -13.60 10.34 8.18
C PRO A 96 -13.72 11.73 7.56
N ALA A 97 -14.30 12.67 8.32
CA ALA A 97 -14.50 14.05 7.90
C ALA A 97 -13.28 14.94 8.17
N LEU A 98 -13.26 16.13 7.57
CA LEU A 98 -12.24 17.16 7.82
C LEU A 98 -12.01 17.41 9.30
N GLY A 99 -10.74 17.36 9.70
CA GLY A 99 -10.31 17.65 11.08
C GLY A 99 -10.50 16.50 12.05
N GLU A 100 -11.11 15.39 11.65
CA GLU A 100 -11.27 14.20 12.48
C GLU A 100 -9.89 13.60 12.83
N ARG A 101 -9.70 13.18 14.09
CA ARG A 101 -8.48 12.48 14.52
C ARG A 101 -8.57 11.02 14.11
N ILE A 102 -7.49 10.52 13.56
CA ILE A 102 -7.38 9.15 13.05
C ILE A 102 -6.05 8.54 13.47
N THR A 103 -6.04 7.22 13.59
CA THR A 103 -4.84 6.40 13.77
C THR A 103 -4.76 5.41 12.61
N ALA A 104 -3.70 5.49 11.81
CA ALA A 104 -3.40 4.50 10.79
C ALA A 104 -2.48 3.42 11.38
N GLY A 105 -2.77 2.15 11.10
CA GLY A 105 -2.01 1.02 11.60
C GLY A 105 -1.69 0.01 10.49
N THR A 106 -0.57 -0.71 10.65
CA THR A 106 -0.16 -1.78 9.74
C THR A 106 0.67 -2.85 10.44
N PHE A 107 0.60 -4.07 9.93
CA PHE A 107 1.42 -5.19 10.35
C PHE A 107 1.54 -6.24 9.23
N ALA A 108 2.68 -6.91 9.17
CA ALA A 108 2.84 -8.08 8.29
C ALA A 108 2.12 -9.28 8.90
N THR A 109 1.50 -10.10 8.06
CA THR A 109 0.80 -11.32 8.51
C THR A 109 1.54 -12.59 8.12
N GLU A 110 2.15 -12.61 6.95
CA GLU A 110 2.87 -13.77 6.45
C GLU A 110 3.92 -13.37 5.42
N PHE A 111 5.06 -14.04 5.44
CA PHE A 111 6.05 -14.04 4.35
C PHE A 111 6.17 -15.45 3.78
N LYS A 112 5.77 -15.63 2.52
CA LYS A 112 5.76 -16.95 1.88
C LYS A 112 6.31 -16.90 0.47
N GLY A 113 7.42 -17.60 0.25
CA GLY A 113 8.08 -17.66 -1.07
C GLY A 113 8.59 -16.28 -1.53
N LEU A 114 7.92 -15.70 -2.50
CA LEU A 114 8.24 -14.39 -3.09
C LEU A 114 7.34 -13.27 -2.54
N TYR A 115 6.37 -13.62 -1.69
CA TYR A 115 5.27 -12.75 -1.28
C TYR A 115 5.35 -12.37 0.18
N GLY A 116 4.95 -11.13 0.48
CA GLY A 116 4.61 -10.65 1.81
C GLY A 116 3.14 -10.23 1.85
N ASN A 117 2.41 -10.71 2.85
CA ASN A 117 1.03 -10.30 3.12
C ASN A 117 1.03 -9.29 4.27
N ARG A 118 0.19 -8.27 4.18
CA ARG A 118 0.14 -7.19 5.17
C ARG A 118 -1.29 -6.70 5.34
N ASN A 119 -1.69 -6.49 6.58
CA ASN A 119 -2.95 -5.84 6.89
C ASN A 119 -2.74 -4.39 7.32
N PHE A 120 -3.82 -3.61 7.16
CA PHE A 120 -3.88 -2.19 7.53
C PHE A 120 -5.21 -1.89 8.20
N VAL A 121 -5.19 -0.88 9.03
CA VAL A 121 -6.38 -0.35 9.70
C VAL A 121 -6.35 1.17 9.71
N LEU A 122 -7.53 1.77 9.70
CA LEU A 122 -7.73 3.17 10.02
C LEU A 122 -8.80 3.24 11.09
N ASP A 123 -8.48 3.82 12.23
CA ASP A 123 -9.37 3.94 13.37
C ASP A 123 -9.62 5.41 13.72
N ASP A 124 -10.79 5.71 14.31
CA ASP A 124 -11.08 7.03 14.86
C ASP A 124 -10.45 7.22 16.26
N ALA A 125 -10.56 8.42 16.84
CA ALA A 125 -10.01 8.74 18.15
C ALA A 125 -10.63 7.93 19.31
N ARG A 126 -11.70 7.17 19.06
CA ARG A 126 -12.36 6.29 20.04
C ARG A 126 -11.98 4.83 19.82
N GLY A 127 -11.15 4.54 18.83
CA GLY A 127 -10.76 3.18 18.43
C GLY A 127 -11.82 2.45 17.60
N ASN A 128 -12.82 3.16 17.04
CA ASN A 128 -13.75 2.53 16.11
C ASN A 128 -13.09 2.41 14.74
N ARG A 129 -13.21 1.23 14.11
CA ARG A 129 -12.71 0.95 12.79
C ARG A 129 -13.43 1.77 11.74
N LEU A 130 -12.67 2.53 10.93
CA LEU A 130 -13.13 3.33 9.81
C LEU A 130 -12.92 2.62 8.47
N ALA A 131 -11.76 1.98 8.33
CA ALA A 131 -11.42 1.16 7.19
C ALA A 131 -10.36 0.12 7.56
N TYR A 132 -10.29 -0.96 6.80
CA TYR A 132 -9.26 -1.97 6.96
C TYR A 132 -8.90 -2.59 5.61
N ALA A 133 -7.71 -3.16 5.52
CA ALA A 133 -7.24 -3.66 4.24
C ALA A 133 -6.33 -4.89 4.38
N ASN A 134 -6.33 -5.67 3.29
CA ASN A 134 -5.33 -6.68 3.00
C ASN A 134 -4.53 -6.27 1.76
N SER A 135 -3.24 -6.50 1.79
CA SER A 135 -2.36 -6.26 0.65
C SER A 135 -1.39 -7.41 0.43
N VAL A 136 -0.98 -7.57 -0.82
CA VAL A 136 0.03 -8.56 -1.22
C VAL A 136 1.16 -7.87 -1.94
N TRP A 137 2.37 -8.12 -1.47
CA TRP A 137 3.61 -7.54 -1.99
C TRP A 137 4.48 -8.63 -2.58
N VAL A 138 5.23 -8.28 -3.64
CA VAL A 138 6.21 -9.16 -4.29
C VAL A 138 7.59 -8.61 -4.02
N PHE A 139 8.50 -9.45 -3.51
CA PHE A 139 9.90 -9.07 -3.35
C PHE A 139 10.62 -9.19 -4.67
N MET A 140 11.30 -8.13 -5.08
CA MET A 140 11.94 -8.01 -6.39
C MET A 140 13.44 -7.88 -6.26
N ASP A 141 14.16 -8.55 -7.13
CA ASP A 141 15.55 -8.26 -7.47
C ASP A 141 15.55 -7.23 -8.61
N MET A 142 15.84 -5.98 -8.28
CA MET A 142 15.76 -4.86 -9.23
C MET A 142 16.91 -4.89 -10.26
N GLU A 143 18.04 -5.53 -9.95
CA GLU A 143 19.13 -5.71 -10.89
C GLU A 143 18.77 -6.72 -11.98
N LYS A 144 18.08 -7.81 -11.59
CA LYS A 144 17.64 -8.86 -12.52
C LYS A 144 16.25 -8.61 -13.10
N GLY A 145 15.52 -7.60 -12.60
CA GLY A 145 14.16 -7.28 -13.03
C GLY A 145 13.15 -8.41 -12.83
N ARG A 146 13.31 -9.23 -11.80
CA ARG A 146 12.44 -10.40 -11.55
C ARG A 146 12.16 -10.62 -10.05
N PRO A 147 11.05 -11.30 -9.72
CA PRO A 147 10.79 -11.72 -8.33
C PRO A 147 11.92 -12.55 -7.75
N ALA A 148 12.23 -12.32 -6.48
CA ALA A 148 13.25 -13.04 -5.72
C ALA A 148 12.69 -13.44 -4.35
N ARG A 149 13.27 -14.47 -3.73
CA ARG A 149 12.95 -14.82 -2.35
C ARG A 149 13.68 -13.84 -1.43
N PRO A 150 12.97 -13.19 -0.47
CA PRO A 150 13.64 -12.39 0.54
C PRO A 150 14.49 -13.26 1.45
N GLU A 151 15.59 -12.72 1.93
CA GLU A 151 16.42 -13.33 2.96
C GLU A 151 15.83 -13.06 4.36
N PRO A 152 16.19 -13.81 5.40
CA PRO A 152 15.68 -13.59 6.76
C PRO A 152 15.82 -12.13 7.23
N GLU A 153 16.93 -11.47 6.91
CA GLU A 153 17.19 -10.07 7.27
C GLU A 153 16.24 -9.07 6.59
N ASP A 154 15.62 -9.43 5.46
CA ASP A 154 14.68 -8.59 4.73
C ASP A 154 13.23 -8.70 5.27
N VAL A 155 12.96 -9.66 6.16
CA VAL A 155 11.60 -9.94 6.66
C VAL A 155 11.49 -9.98 8.18
N LEU A 156 12.49 -10.51 8.91
CA LEU A 156 12.43 -10.65 10.36
C LEU A 156 12.15 -9.34 11.11
N PRO A 157 12.70 -8.16 10.70
CA PRO A 157 12.42 -6.91 11.40
C PRO A 157 10.95 -6.47 11.35
N TYR A 158 10.17 -6.92 10.35
CA TYR A 158 8.74 -6.61 10.28
C TYR A 158 7.90 -7.37 11.32
N GLY A 159 8.41 -8.50 11.84
CA GLY A 159 7.60 -9.42 12.62
C GLY A 159 6.49 -10.06 11.78
N SER A 160 5.54 -10.72 12.46
CA SER A 160 4.29 -11.17 11.85
C SER A 160 3.23 -11.29 12.92
N GLU A 161 2.00 -10.90 12.62
CA GLU A 161 0.84 -10.98 13.50
C GLU A 161 -0.29 -11.78 12.84
N PRO A 162 -1.25 -12.30 13.61
CA PRO A 162 -2.43 -12.94 13.04
C PRO A 162 -3.15 -12.00 12.08
N ALA A 163 -3.60 -12.53 10.95
CA ALA A 163 -4.35 -11.75 9.97
C ALA A 163 -5.68 -11.24 10.57
N LEU A 164 -6.14 -10.08 10.10
CA LEU A 164 -7.46 -9.54 10.47
C LEU A 164 -8.57 -10.54 10.14
N GLU A 165 -9.58 -10.60 10.98
CA GLU A 165 -10.83 -11.28 10.64
C GLU A 165 -11.58 -10.45 9.60
N MET A 166 -11.52 -10.88 8.34
CA MET A 166 -12.22 -10.28 7.22
C MET A 166 -12.50 -11.33 6.13
N GLU A 167 -13.43 -11.03 5.24
CA GLU A 167 -13.63 -11.85 4.05
C GLU A 167 -12.51 -11.55 3.05
N TYR A 168 -11.60 -12.51 2.86
CA TYR A 168 -10.49 -12.39 1.91
C TYR A 168 -10.93 -12.81 0.53
N GLU A 169 -10.84 -11.91 -0.43
CA GLU A 169 -11.15 -12.17 -1.81
C GLU A 169 -9.92 -12.64 -2.60
N ASP A 170 -10.15 -13.34 -3.71
CA ASP A 170 -9.09 -13.77 -4.61
C ASP A 170 -8.28 -12.58 -5.13
N ARG A 171 -6.96 -12.74 -5.26
CA ARG A 171 -6.09 -11.70 -5.82
C ARG A 171 -6.46 -11.34 -7.25
N LYS A 172 -6.91 -12.32 -8.04
CA LYS A 172 -7.29 -12.11 -9.43
C LYS A 172 -8.70 -11.55 -9.51
N ILE A 173 -8.83 -10.38 -10.10
CA ILE A 173 -10.12 -9.77 -10.42
C ILE A 173 -10.60 -10.35 -11.77
N ARG A 174 -11.80 -10.94 -11.79
CA ARG A 174 -12.40 -11.45 -13.01
C ARG A 174 -12.99 -10.29 -13.81
N LEU A 175 -12.52 -10.16 -15.05
CA LEU A 175 -13.05 -9.14 -15.95
C LEU A 175 -14.43 -9.55 -16.46
N PRO A 176 -15.41 -8.63 -16.49
CA PRO A 176 -16.66 -8.79 -17.22
C PRO A 176 -16.46 -8.94 -18.73
N GLU A 177 -17.41 -9.54 -19.41
CA GLU A 177 -17.34 -9.73 -20.88
C GLU A 177 -17.52 -8.41 -21.65
N ASN A 178 -18.33 -7.49 -21.12
CA ASN A 178 -18.73 -6.27 -21.81
C ASN A 178 -18.05 -5.03 -21.18
N LEU A 179 -16.76 -4.85 -21.45
CA LEU A 179 -16.02 -3.66 -21.07
C LEU A 179 -16.21 -2.55 -22.10
N GLU A 180 -16.67 -1.39 -21.66
CA GLU A 180 -16.91 -0.20 -22.45
C GLU A 180 -15.67 0.70 -22.44
N GLU A 181 -15.15 1.08 -23.58
CA GLU A 181 -13.99 1.98 -23.68
C GLU A 181 -14.36 3.40 -23.23
N LYS A 182 -13.48 4.05 -22.50
CA LYS A 182 -13.59 5.44 -22.07
C LYS A 182 -12.48 6.27 -22.71
N PRO A 183 -12.62 7.61 -22.75
CA PRO A 183 -11.60 8.48 -23.33
C PRO A 183 -10.24 8.22 -22.68
N SER A 184 -9.22 8.08 -23.53
CA SER A 184 -7.85 7.90 -23.08
C SER A 184 -7.24 9.21 -22.58
N PHE A 185 -6.25 9.12 -21.71
CA PHE A 185 -5.51 10.27 -21.17
C PHE A 185 -4.04 9.94 -20.91
N PRO A 186 -3.14 10.93 -21.02
CA PRO A 186 -1.72 10.68 -20.78
C PRO A 186 -1.37 10.68 -19.29
N VAL A 187 -0.36 9.89 -18.95
CA VAL A 187 0.31 9.96 -17.65
C VAL A 187 1.00 11.32 -17.50
N ARG A 188 0.75 12.02 -16.41
CA ARG A 188 1.27 13.35 -16.10
C ARG A 188 2.34 13.28 -15.01
N LYS A 189 3.16 14.34 -14.87
CA LYS A 189 4.24 14.44 -13.87
C LYS A 189 3.76 14.22 -12.44
N TYR A 190 2.57 14.71 -12.07
CA TYR A 190 2.03 14.57 -10.72
C TYR A 190 1.53 13.16 -10.38
N HIS A 191 1.44 12.26 -11.38
CA HIS A 191 1.16 10.85 -11.15
C HIS A 191 2.41 10.06 -10.69
N ILE A 192 3.61 10.60 -10.91
CA ILE A 192 4.87 9.87 -10.82
C ILE A 192 5.43 9.95 -9.39
N ASP A 193 5.83 8.80 -8.85
CA ASP A 193 6.51 8.67 -7.55
C ASP A 193 8.05 8.71 -7.67
N THR A 194 8.73 8.47 -6.55
CA THR A 194 10.20 8.47 -6.45
C THR A 194 10.89 7.32 -7.21
N ASN A 195 10.12 6.33 -7.69
CA ASN A 195 10.60 5.23 -8.50
C ASN A 195 10.44 5.49 -10.02
N GLU A 196 10.05 6.72 -10.40
CA GLU A 196 9.76 7.13 -11.78
C GLU A 196 8.56 6.37 -12.39
N HIS A 197 7.69 5.80 -11.57
CA HIS A 197 6.48 5.11 -11.97
C HIS A 197 5.22 5.83 -11.49
N VAL A 198 4.10 5.53 -12.10
CA VAL A 198 2.80 5.98 -11.60
C VAL A 198 2.58 5.39 -10.20
N ASN A 199 2.35 6.27 -9.21
CA ASN A 199 2.07 5.86 -7.83
C ASN A 199 0.81 4.99 -7.76
N ASN A 200 0.81 3.99 -6.88
CA ASN A 200 -0.26 3.01 -6.77
C ASN A 200 -1.65 3.64 -6.54
N CYS A 201 -1.75 4.69 -5.72
CA CYS A 201 -3.03 5.35 -5.47
C CYS A 201 -3.56 6.12 -6.71
N GLN A 202 -2.68 6.54 -7.63
CA GLN A 202 -3.07 7.26 -8.83
C GLN A 202 -3.87 6.37 -9.80
N TYR A 203 -3.60 5.07 -9.86
CA TYR A 203 -4.44 4.16 -10.66
C TYR A 203 -5.87 4.11 -10.12
N VAL A 204 -6.06 4.17 -8.80
CA VAL A 204 -7.40 4.25 -8.20
C VAL A 204 -8.07 5.58 -8.56
N GLN A 205 -7.34 6.70 -8.45
CA GLN A 205 -7.86 8.00 -8.86
C GLN A 205 -8.26 8.01 -10.33
N MET A 206 -7.42 7.50 -11.23
CA MET A 206 -7.70 7.37 -12.66
C MET A 206 -8.96 6.52 -12.93
N ALA A 207 -9.17 5.45 -12.15
CA ALA A 207 -10.37 4.64 -12.26
C ALA A 207 -11.61 5.39 -11.80
N LEU A 208 -11.52 6.16 -10.72
CA LEU A 208 -12.64 6.96 -10.20
C LEU A 208 -13.07 8.06 -11.18
N GLU A 209 -12.13 8.70 -11.87
CA GLU A 209 -12.39 9.77 -12.86
C GLU A 209 -13.30 9.33 -14.03
N VAL A 210 -13.29 8.03 -14.35
CA VAL A 210 -14.13 7.49 -15.43
C VAL A 210 -15.44 6.90 -14.92
N LEU A 211 -15.72 7.01 -13.62
CA LEU A 211 -16.96 6.57 -12.99
C LEU A 211 -17.89 7.75 -12.71
N PRO A 212 -19.19 7.53 -12.53
CA PRO A 212 -20.10 8.58 -12.09
C PRO A 212 -19.72 9.10 -10.70
N GLU A 213 -19.90 10.39 -10.49
CA GLU A 213 -19.62 11.11 -9.26
C GLU A 213 -20.32 10.52 -8.03
N GLU A 214 -21.53 9.96 -8.21
CA GLU A 214 -22.32 9.37 -7.12
C GLU A 214 -21.93 7.93 -6.75
N THR A 215 -20.81 7.41 -7.27
CA THR A 215 -20.37 6.03 -6.99
C THR A 215 -20.02 5.86 -5.53
N ARG A 216 -20.85 5.12 -4.78
CA ARG A 216 -20.54 4.76 -3.39
C ARG A 216 -19.59 3.59 -3.36
N VAL A 217 -18.57 3.69 -2.53
CA VAL A 217 -17.54 2.65 -2.39
C VAL A 217 -17.57 2.09 -0.98
N ARG A 218 -17.87 0.80 -0.86
CA ARG A 218 -17.76 0.02 0.40
C ARG A 218 -16.55 -0.88 0.39
N GLN A 219 -16.16 -1.34 -0.77
CA GLN A 219 -14.95 -2.13 -0.96
C GLN A 219 -14.30 -1.75 -2.28
N ILE A 220 -12.98 -1.68 -2.26
CA ILE A 220 -12.18 -1.59 -3.47
C ILE A 220 -11.14 -2.70 -3.48
N ARG A 221 -10.99 -3.35 -4.64
CA ARG A 221 -9.87 -4.25 -4.93
C ARG A 221 -9.06 -3.70 -6.09
N VAL A 222 -7.76 -3.82 -5.99
CA VAL A 222 -6.84 -3.39 -7.05
C VAL A 222 -5.85 -4.50 -7.33
N GLU A 223 -5.78 -4.94 -8.57
CA GLU A 223 -4.76 -5.86 -9.05
C GLU A 223 -3.78 -5.10 -9.94
N TYR A 224 -2.54 -4.90 -9.50
CA TYR A 224 -1.48 -4.25 -10.26
C TYR A 224 -0.76 -5.28 -11.14
N LYS A 225 -0.59 -4.98 -12.43
CA LYS A 225 0.00 -5.88 -13.45
C LYS A 225 1.36 -5.41 -13.92
N LYS A 226 1.48 -4.14 -14.25
CA LYS A 226 2.73 -3.48 -14.65
C LYS A 226 2.68 -2.00 -14.30
N SER A 227 3.83 -1.39 -14.17
CA SER A 227 3.94 0.05 -13.92
C SER A 227 3.81 0.84 -15.24
N ALA A 228 3.08 1.95 -15.18
CA ALA A 228 3.11 2.98 -16.22
C ALA A 228 4.17 4.03 -15.86
N VAL A 229 4.69 4.72 -16.86
CA VAL A 229 5.71 5.76 -16.73
C VAL A 229 5.24 7.08 -17.35
N LEU A 230 5.99 8.15 -17.10
CA LEU A 230 5.69 9.45 -17.69
C LEU A 230 5.65 9.38 -19.21
N GLY A 231 4.56 9.85 -19.80
CA GLY A 231 4.35 9.85 -21.24
C GLY A 231 3.54 8.68 -21.78
N ASP A 232 3.35 7.62 -20.99
CA ASP A 232 2.40 6.57 -21.34
C ASP A 232 0.98 7.15 -21.47
N VAL A 233 0.14 6.47 -22.24
CA VAL A 233 -1.27 6.80 -22.40
C VAL A 233 -2.11 5.69 -21.77
N ILE A 234 -3.05 6.07 -20.92
CA ILE A 234 -3.98 5.16 -20.28
C ILE A 234 -5.25 5.06 -21.11
N PHE A 235 -5.67 3.84 -21.41
CA PHE A 235 -6.91 3.50 -22.11
C PHE A 235 -7.86 2.80 -21.14
N PRO A 236 -8.77 3.52 -20.47
CA PRO A 236 -9.67 2.93 -19.51
C PRO A 236 -10.79 2.17 -20.20
N LYS A 237 -11.17 1.04 -19.61
CA LYS A 237 -12.36 0.28 -19.96
C LYS A 237 -13.18 0.00 -18.70
N VAL A 238 -14.48 0.18 -18.76
CA VAL A 238 -15.37 0.08 -17.60
C VAL A 238 -16.51 -0.88 -17.91
N ALA A 239 -16.79 -1.75 -16.97
CA ALA A 239 -18.03 -2.53 -16.99
C ALA A 239 -18.77 -2.39 -15.66
N ARG A 240 -20.11 -2.37 -15.72
CA ARG A 240 -21.00 -2.36 -14.58
C ARG A 240 -21.78 -3.65 -14.53
N GLU A 241 -21.75 -4.28 -13.38
CA GLU A 241 -22.59 -5.42 -13.04
C GLU A 241 -23.50 -5.02 -11.87
N GLU A 242 -24.44 -5.85 -11.50
CA GLU A 242 -25.42 -5.54 -10.46
C GLU A 242 -24.80 -5.11 -9.14
N ASN A 243 -23.70 -5.77 -8.73
CA ASN A 243 -23.08 -5.60 -7.41
C ASN A 243 -21.65 -5.07 -7.45
N ARG A 244 -21.12 -4.74 -8.63
CA ARG A 244 -19.76 -4.22 -8.77
C ARG A 244 -19.54 -3.42 -10.05
N ILE A 245 -18.54 -2.57 -10.00
CA ILE A 245 -18.00 -1.90 -11.18
C ILE A 245 -16.55 -2.36 -11.32
N VAL A 246 -16.15 -2.70 -12.55
CA VAL A 246 -14.78 -3.09 -12.85
C VAL A 246 -14.21 -2.10 -13.86
N THR A 247 -13.06 -1.52 -13.53
CA THR A 247 -12.27 -0.66 -14.42
C THR A 247 -10.96 -1.34 -14.75
N GLU A 248 -10.67 -1.49 -16.02
CA GLU A 248 -9.37 -1.95 -16.52
C GLU A 248 -8.63 -0.76 -17.13
N LEU A 249 -7.43 -0.45 -16.62
CA LEU A 249 -6.57 0.62 -17.12
C LEU A 249 -5.49 -0.02 -18.00
N CYS A 250 -5.57 0.17 -19.31
CA CYS A 250 -4.71 -0.50 -20.29
C CYS A 250 -3.70 0.44 -20.94
N ASP A 251 -2.68 -0.16 -21.57
CA ASP A 251 -1.85 0.51 -22.55
C ASP A 251 -2.50 0.51 -23.95
N GLU A 252 -1.83 1.10 -24.93
CA GLU A 252 -2.25 1.15 -26.34
C GLU A 252 -2.44 -0.23 -27.01
N ASN A 253 -1.81 -1.28 -26.47
CA ASN A 253 -1.91 -2.65 -26.95
C ASN A 253 -2.97 -3.46 -26.19
N GLY A 254 -3.76 -2.82 -25.33
CA GLY A 254 -4.77 -3.45 -24.49
C GLY A 254 -4.22 -4.29 -23.33
N LYS A 255 -2.93 -4.14 -22.97
CA LYS A 255 -2.36 -4.83 -21.81
C LYS A 255 -2.61 -4.00 -20.55
N PRO A 256 -3.19 -4.59 -19.50
CA PRO A 256 -3.54 -3.83 -18.30
C PRO A 256 -2.30 -3.40 -17.49
N TYR A 257 -2.33 -2.16 -17.02
CA TYR A 257 -1.51 -1.64 -15.93
C TYR A 257 -2.11 -2.06 -14.58
N ALA A 258 -3.42 -1.85 -14.43
CA ALA A 258 -4.16 -2.22 -13.24
C ALA A 258 -5.60 -2.59 -13.57
N VAL A 259 -6.19 -3.45 -12.74
CA VAL A 259 -7.62 -3.76 -12.73
C VAL A 259 -8.18 -3.36 -11.37
N ILE A 260 -9.23 -2.57 -11.36
CA ILE A 260 -9.88 -2.05 -10.16
C ILE A 260 -11.32 -2.53 -10.11
N GLU A 261 -11.72 -3.12 -9.00
CA GLU A 261 -13.11 -3.49 -8.72
C GLU A 261 -13.62 -2.66 -7.54
N ILE A 262 -14.82 -2.15 -7.68
CA ILE A 262 -15.53 -1.36 -6.67
C ILE A 262 -16.88 -2.02 -6.37
N LYS A 263 -17.16 -2.19 -5.06
CA LYS A 263 -18.45 -2.68 -4.52
C LYS A 263 -19.05 -1.69 -3.54
#